data_b1711a1ffa137c15f1f6031fd6290f41
#
_entry.id   b1711a1ffa137c15f1f6031fd6290f41
#
_cell.length_a   1.000
_cell.length_b   1.000
_cell.length_c   1.000
_cell.angle_alpha   90.00
_cell.angle_beta   90.00
_cell.angle_gamma   90.00
#
_symmetry.space_group_name_H-M   'P 1'
#
loop_
_entity.id
_entity.type
_entity.pdbx_description
1 polymer ?
#
loop_
_entity_poly.entity_id
_entity_poly.type
_entity_poly.pdbx_seq_one_letter_code
_entity_poly.pdbx_strand_id
1 'polypeptide(L)'
;LSSEVIQAIAKNQRIETKGRLRNGLIAGAIISVLISAVVWFLAVAIPSKTGSPIAPIRELCEWIAATSVGRGILESVYVFPIVEGLHLMSIALSVGVLCWLDFRLIGIAFRDQPVSKVWKQVMPLAVVGFSLMFVTGGLLFWAEAVTAYDSVHFWIKLGLILLAGLNALYFEKVTHRGIEEWDSLPVPPLKARLAGFVSLILWTAVVITGRTMAYSF
;
A
#
# COMPACT_ATOMS: atom_id res chain seq x y z
N LEU A 1 22.30 -0.10 -44.25
CA LEU A 1 21.38 0.95 -43.81
C LEU A 1 22.21 2.18 -43.44
N SER A 2 21.82 3.35 -43.98
CA SER A 2 22.53 4.59 -43.66
C SER A 2 22.38 4.96 -42.18
N SER A 3 23.37 5.65 -41.60
CA SER A 3 23.36 6.06 -40.21
C SER A 3 22.10 6.89 -39.84
N GLU A 4 21.58 7.65 -40.80
CA GLU A 4 20.37 8.45 -40.66
C GLU A 4 19.10 7.59 -40.48
N VAL A 5 18.99 6.48 -41.20
CA VAL A 5 17.85 5.55 -41.06
C VAL A 5 17.85 4.88 -39.69
N ILE A 6 19.03 4.48 -39.20
CA ILE A 6 19.19 3.86 -37.87
C ILE A 6 18.79 4.88 -36.78
N GLN A 7 19.24 6.14 -36.89
CA GLN A 7 18.88 7.20 -35.96
C GLN A 7 17.37 7.52 -35.97
N ALA A 8 16.76 7.54 -37.15
CA ALA A 8 15.31 7.78 -37.28
C ALA A 8 14.49 6.64 -36.65
N ILE A 9 14.88 5.38 -36.84
CA ILE A 9 14.25 4.22 -36.21
C ILE A 9 14.38 4.30 -34.70
N ALA A 10 15.58 4.57 -34.17
CA ALA A 10 15.82 4.68 -32.72
C ALA A 10 15.03 5.83 -32.09
N LYS A 11 14.92 6.99 -32.79
CA LYS A 11 14.12 8.13 -32.35
C LYS A 11 12.63 7.77 -32.30
N ASN A 12 12.11 7.08 -33.32
CA ASN A 12 10.72 6.68 -33.39
C ASN A 12 10.36 5.65 -32.30
N GLN A 13 11.22 4.67 -32.08
CA GLN A 13 11.06 3.71 -30.98
C GLN A 13 11.06 4.39 -29.61
N ARG A 14 11.92 5.40 -29.39
CA ARG A 14 11.96 6.16 -28.14
C ARG A 14 10.68 6.98 -27.92
N ILE A 15 10.09 7.54 -28.97
CA ILE A 15 8.83 8.28 -28.90
C ILE A 15 7.68 7.35 -28.56
N GLU A 16 7.59 6.17 -29.20
CA GLU A 16 6.56 5.17 -28.95
C GLU A 16 6.66 4.62 -27.52
N THR A 17 7.89 4.33 -27.03
CA THR A 17 8.10 3.86 -25.66
C THR A 17 7.66 4.89 -24.64
N LYS A 18 8.02 6.19 -24.84
CA LYS A 18 7.55 7.28 -23.96
C LYS A 18 6.03 7.42 -23.98
N GLY A 19 5.40 7.32 -25.16
CA GLY A 19 3.94 7.35 -25.31
C GLY A 19 3.25 6.20 -24.55
N ARG A 20 3.75 4.97 -24.70
CA ARG A 20 3.23 3.80 -23.99
C ARG A 20 3.37 3.92 -22.48
N LEU A 21 4.53 4.39 -22.00
CA LEU A 21 4.75 4.61 -20.57
C LEU A 21 3.78 5.65 -20.01
N ARG A 22 3.65 6.80 -20.67
CA ARG A 22 2.71 7.85 -20.25
C ARG A 22 1.27 7.35 -20.19
N ASN A 23 0.81 6.64 -21.23
CA ASN A 23 -0.54 6.11 -21.27
C ASN A 23 -0.77 5.03 -20.19
N GLY A 24 0.23 4.20 -19.91
CA GLY A 24 0.20 3.23 -18.83
C GLY A 24 0.11 3.89 -17.45
N LEU A 25 0.89 4.95 -17.20
CA LEU A 25 0.82 5.70 -15.95
C LEU A 25 -0.52 6.40 -15.77
N ILE A 26 -1.06 7.00 -16.83
CA ILE A 26 -2.41 7.62 -16.80
C ILE A 26 -3.47 6.57 -16.49
N ALA A 27 -3.45 5.43 -17.17
CA ALA A 27 -4.39 4.34 -16.91
C ALA A 27 -4.27 3.81 -15.48
N GLY A 28 -3.06 3.64 -14.96
CA GLY A 28 -2.80 3.25 -13.58
C GLY A 28 -3.36 4.26 -12.58
N ALA A 29 -3.14 5.54 -12.81
CA ALA A 29 -3.67 6.62 -11.97
C ALA A 29 -5.22 6.63 -11.97
N ILE A 30 -5.84 6.50 -13.15
CA ILE A 30 -7.31 6.43 -13.26
C ILE A 30 -7.86 5.23 -12.49
N ILE A 31 -7.27 4.04 -12.66
CA ILE A 31 -7.67 2.83 -11.93
C ILE A 31 -7.55 3.04 -10.42
N SER A 32 -6.43 3.60 -9.94
CA SER A 32 -6.23 3.88 -8.53
C SER A 32 -7.28 4.85 -7.98
N VAL A 33 -7.59 5.91 -8.70
CA VAL A 33 -8.64 6.88 -8.31
C VAL A 33 -10.02 6.23 -8.25
N LEU A 34 -10.38 5.40 -9.24
CA LEU A 34 -11.66 4.69 -9.25
C LEU A 34 -11.77 3.70 -8.09
N ILE A 35 -10.72 2.91 -7.85
CA ILE A 35 -10.68 1.99 -6.70
C ILE A 35 -10.82 2.79 -5.40
N SER A 36 -10.08 3.89 -5.26
CA SER A 36 -10.14 4.74 -4.08
C SER A 36 -11.54 5.30 -3.84
N ALA A 37 -12.22 5.77 -4.87
CA ALA A 37 -13.57 6.30 -4.78
C ALA A 37 -14.58 5.22 -4.31
N VAL A 38 -14.51 4.02 -4.90
CA VAL A 38 -15.38 2.90 -4.52
C VAL A 38 -15.13 2.47 -3.07
N VAL A 39 -13.87 2.27 -2.69
CA VAL A 39 -13.51 1.84 -1.33
C VAL A 39 -13.89 2.91 -0.31
N TRP A 40 -13.71 4.19 -0.63
CA TRP A 40 -14.09 5.30 0.25
C TRP A 40 -15.59 5.34 0.47
N PHE A 41 -16.40 5.20 -0.60
CA PHE A 41 -17.85 5.13 -0.49
C PHE A 41 -18.31 3.97 0.40
N LEU A 42 -17.71 2.77 0.22
CA LEU A 42 -17.99 1.60 1.06
C LEU A 42 -17.56 1.83 2.52
N ALA A 43 -16.40 2.43 2.76
CA ALA A 43 -15.90 2.69 4.11
C ALA A 43 -16.79 3.68 4.88
N VAL A 44 -17.29 4.72 4.23
CA VAL A 44 -18.20 5.71 4.86
C VAL A 44 -19.58 5.10 5.18
N ALA A 45 -20.01 4.08 4.43
CA ALA A 45 -21.27 3.39 4.68
C ALA A 45 -21.23 2.43 5.89
N ILE A 46 -20.06 2.13 6.45
CA ILE A 46 -19.88 1.21 7.57
C ILE A 46 -20.10 1.98 8.91
N PRO A 47 -20.84 1.43 9.88
CA PRO A 47 -20.95 2.01 11.21
C PRO A 47 -19.57 2.22 11.86
N SER A 48 -19.34 3.39 12.47
CA SER A 48 -18.04 3.76 13.01
C SER A 48 -17.65 3.06 14.31
N LYS A 49 -18.64 2.59 15.09
CA LYS A 49 -18.41 2.00 16.42
C LYS A 49 -18.84 0.54 16.50
N THR A 50 -18.02 -0.27 17.17
CA THR A 50 -18.39 -1.64 17.53
C THR A 50 -19.36 -1.62 18.71
N GLY A 51 -20.43 -2.41 18.62
CA GLY A 51 -21.25 -2.72 19.79
C GLY A 51 -20.55 -3.75 20.68
N SER A 52 -20.40 -3.46 21.96
CA SER A 52 -19.91 -4.31 23.04
C SER A 52 -18.78 -5.29 22.68
N PRO A 53 -17.53 -4.85 22.70
CA PRO A 53 -16.37 -5.68 22.46
C PRO A 53 -16.03 -6.59 23.67
N ILE A 54 -15.10 -7.51 23.49
CA ILE A 54 -14.62 -8.45 24.50
C ILE A 54 -13.98 -7.67 25.66
N ALA A 55 -14.64 -7.63 26.82
CA ALA A 55 -14.27 -6.83 27.98
C ALA A 55 -12.78 -6.95 28.38
N PRO A 56 -12.15 -8.12 28.46
CA PRO A 56 -10.73 -8.25 28.83
C PRO A 56 -9.76 -7.54 27.88
N ILE A 57 -10.07 -7.49 26.57
CA ILE A 57 -9.21 -6.82 25.59
C ILE A 57 -9.36 -5.29 25.73
N ARG A 58 -10.57 -4.82 26.02
CA ARG A 58 -10.83 -3.41 26.25
C ARG A 58 -10.09 -2.90 27.50
N GLU A 59 -10.13 -3.65 28.60
CA GLU A 59 -9.39 -3.35 29.83
C GLU A 59 -7.87 -3.29 29.58
N LEU A 60 -7.34 -4.20 28.75
CA LEU A 60 -5.93 -4.15 28.32
C LEU A 60 -5.63 -2.85 27.54
N CYS A 61 -6.50 -2.45 26.61
CA CYS A 61 -6.35 -1.19 25.87
C CYS A 61 -6.39 0.02 26.79
N GLU A 62 -7.27 0.03 27.78
CA GLU A 62 -7.36 1.08 28.81
C GLU A 62 -6.05 1.14 29.63
N TRP A 63 -5.53 0.00 30.03
CA TRP A 63 -4.24 -0.07 30.74
C TRP A 63 -3.07 0.45 29.87
N ILE A 64 -3.02 0.05 28.58
CA ILE A 64 -1.99 0.52 27.63
C ILE A 64 -2.05 2.05 27.48
N ALA A 65 -3.23 2.61 27.23
CA ALA A 65 -3.44 4.03 27.05
C ALA A 65 -3.13 4.85 28.34
N ALA A 66 -3.40 4.27 29.50
CA ALA A 66 -3.15 4.90 30.81
C ALA A 66 -1.67 4.94 31.21
N THR A 67 -0.78 4.27 30.48
CA THR A 67 0.67 4.31 30.78
C THR A 67 1.24 5.72 30.58
N SER A 68 2.34 6.02 31.25
CA SER A 68 3.04 7.30 31.09
C SER A 68 3.49 7.56 29.64
N VAL A 69 3.82 6.50 28.90
CA VAL A 69 4.18 6.59 27.47
C VAL A 69 2.96 6.93 26.62
N GLY A 70 1.84 6.20 26.77
CA GLY A 70 0.61 6.45 26.01
C GLY A 70 0.11 7.87 26.19
N ARG A 71 -0.05 8.30 27.45
CA ARG A 71 -0.44 9.66 27.78
C ARG A 71 0.56 10.72 27.32
N GLY A 72 1.87 10.46 27.50
CA GLY A 72 2.90 11.38 27.08
C GLY A 72 2.95 11.61 25.58
N ILE A 73 2.61 10.59 24.75
CA ILE A 73 2.46 10.77 23.30
C ILE A 73 1.18 11.54 23.00
N LEU A 74 0.03 11.14 23.56
CA LEU A 74 -1.29 11.70 23.24
C LEU A 74 -1.40 13.17 23.64
N GLU A 75 -0.93 13.53 24.83
CA GLU A 75 -1.04 14.89 25.40
C GLU A 75 -0.01 15.86 24.85
N SER A 76 1.01 15.35 24.15
CA SER A 76 2.08 16.19 23.61
C SER A 76 1.65 16.91 22.34
N VAL A 77 1.72 18.23 22.35
CA VAL A 77 1.43 19.10 21.21
C VAL A 77 2.36 18.83 20.02
N TYR A 78 3.56 18.28 20.25
CA TYR A 78 4.56 18.03 19.20
C TYR A 78 4.70 16.55 18.86
N VAL A 79 4.71 15.65 19.87
CA VAL A 79 5.06 14.23 19.66
C VAL A 79 3.99 13.53 18.85
N PHE A 80 2.71 13.70 19.21
CA PHE A 80 1.61 13.04 18.49
C PHE A 80 1.57 13.44 17.00
N PRO A 81 1.56 14.74 16.62
CA PRO A 81 1.57 15.14 15.21
C PRO A 81 2.82 14.69 14.45
N ILE A 82 4.00 14.66 15.10
CA ILE A 82 5.22 14.16 14.47
C ILE A 82 5.12 12.68 14.18
N VAL A 83 4.67 11.86 15.13
CA VAL A 83 4.51 10.41 14.96
C VAL A 83 3.45 10.11 13.89
N GLU A 84 2.32 10.83 13.89
CA GLU A 84 1.29 10.72 12.86
C GLU A 84 1.85 11.10 11.47
N GLY A 85 2.56 12.22 11.36
CA GLY A 85 3.20 12.66 10.12
C GLY A 85 4.21 11.64 9.59
N LEU A 86 5.06 11.09 10.45
CA LEU A 86 6.01 10.03 10.09
C LEU A 86 5.27 8.75 9.65
N HIS A 87 4.16 8.41 10.32
CA HIS A 87 3.32 7.28 9.91
C HIS A 87 2.76 7.45 8.50
N LEU A 88 2.21 8.63 8.20
CA LEU A 88 1.70 8.95 6.86
C LEU A 88 2.80 8.93 5.79
N MET A 89 3.97 9.49 6.09
CA MET A 89 5.12 9.46 5.17
C MET A 89 5.60 8.02 4.93
N SER A 90 5.61 7.18 5.96
CA SER A 90 5.99 5.77 5.86
C SER A 90 5.00 4.98 5.00
N ILE A 91 3.69 5.25 5.13
CA ILE A 91 2.65 4.68 4.27
C ILE A 91 2.88 5.13 2.81
N ALA A 92 3.09 6.42 2.58
CA ALA A 92 3.33 6.95 1.23
C ALA A 92 4.56 6.31 0.58
N LEU A 93 5.64 6.12 1.35
CA LEU A 93 6.84 5.43 0.86
C LEU A 93 6.56 3.96 0.54
N SER A 94 6.03 3.18 1.49
CA SER A 94 5.85 1.74 1.32
C SER A 94 4.82 1.41 0.25
N VAL A 95 3.63 2.01 0.32
CA VAL A 95 2.55 1.77 -0.64
C VAL A 95 2.88 2.37 -2.01
N GLY A 96 3.51 3.56 -2.05
CA GLY A 96 3.89 4.20 -3.31
C GLY A 96 4.90 3.37 -4.13
N VAL A 97 5.92 2.80 -3.48
CA VAL A 97 6.87 1.94 -4.21
C VAL A 97 6.26 0.59 -4.59
N LEU A 98 5.33 0.04 -3.78
CA LEU A 98 4.59 -1.17 -4.15
C LEU A 98 3.67 -0.93 -5.36
N CYS A 99 3.02 0.23 -5.47
CA CYS A 99 2.22 0.57 -6.65
C CYS A 99 3.06 0.51 -7.94
N TRP A 100 4.33 0.88 -7.90
CA TRP A 100 5.23 0.74 -9.04
C TRP A 100 5.37 -0.74 -9.46
N LEU A 101 5.63 -1.64 -8.51
CA LEU A 101 5.69 -3.07 -8.77
C LEU A 101 4.33 -3.60 -9.27
N ASP A 102 3.24 -3.22 -8.62
CA ASP A 102 1.89 -3.67 -8.97
C ASP A 102 1.52 -3.26 -10.41
N PHE A 103 1.82 -2.04 -10.84
CA PHE A 103 1.61 -1.60 -12.22
C PHE A 103 2.44 -2.39 -13.23
N ARG A 104 3.68 -2.77 -12.84
CA ARG A 104 4.51 -3.65 -13.67
C ARG A 104 3.92 -5.06 -13.74
N LEU A 105 3.45 -5.62 -12.63
CA LEU A 105 2.84 -6.94 -12.57
C LEU A 105 1.54 -7.01 -13.36
N ILE A 106 0.68 -6.00 -13.27
CA ILE A 106 -0.57 -5.91 -14.03
C ILE A 106 -0.28 -5.76 -15.54
N GLY A 107 0.90 -5.23 -15.89
CA GLY A 107 1.28 -4.98 -17.28
C GLY A 107 0.71 -3.66 -17.83
N ILE A 108 0.42 -2.68 -16.97
CA ILE A 108 -0.08 -1.35 -17.36
C ILE A 108 1.10 -0.41 -17.66
N ALA A 109 2.13 -0.43 -16.79
CA ALA A 109 3.29 0.45 -16.91
C ALA A 109 4.60 -0.35 -16.78
N PHE A 110 5.72 0.27 -17.14
CA PHE A 110 7.08 -0.28 -17.02
C PHE A 110 7.30 -1.63 -17.72
N ARG A 111 6.59 -1.88 -18.82
CA ARG A 111 6.62 -3.15 -19.57
C ARG A 111 8.00 -3.53 -20.13
N ASP A 112 8.84 -2.53 -20.34
CA ASP A 112 10.20 -2.67 -20.87
C ASP A 112 11.23 -3.06 -19.78
N GLN A 113 10.81 -3.11 -18.51
CA GLN A 113 11.68 -3.48 -17.39
C GLN A 113 11.39 -4.93 -16.96
N PRO A 114 12.42 -5.77 -16.77
CA PRO A 114 12.24 -7.06 -16.12
C PRO A 114 11.60 -6.92 -14.74
N VAL A 115 10.68 -7.80 -14.38
CA VAL A 115 10.00 -7.77 -13.08
C VAL A 115 11.00 -7.94 -11.94
N SER A 116 11.99 -8.82 -12.09
CA SER A 116 13.07 -9.03 -11.13
C SER A 116 13.88 -7.76 -10.84
N LYS A 117 14.08 -6.91 -11.85
CA LYS A 117 14.79 -5.63 -11.71
C LYS A 117 13.93 -4.65 -10.89
N VAL A 118 12.65 -4.52 -11.22
CA VAL A 118 11.71 -3.67 -10.47
C VAL A 118 11.60 -4.15 -9.02
N TRP A 119 11.46 -5.47 -8.82
CA TRP A 119 11.42 -6.08 -7.49
C TRP A 119 12.64 -5.71 -6.64
N LYS A 120 13.85 -5.88 -7.18
CA LYS A 120 15.12 -5.56 -6.48
C LYS A 120 15.21 -4.08 -6.07
N GLN A 121 14.64 -3.18 -6.87
CA GLN A 121 14.64 -1.75 -6.57
C GLN A 121 13.59 -1.36 -5.54
N VAL A 122 12.41 -1.95 -5.62
CA VAL A 122 11.24 -1.64 -4.79
C VAL A 122 11.38 -2.23 -3.39
N MET A 123 11.83 -3.48 -3.29
CA MET A 123 11.76 -4.26 -2.06
C MET A 123 12.51 -3.64 -0.87
N PRO A 124 13.75 -3.13 -1.00
CA PRO A 124 14.44 -2.50 0.12
C PRO A 124 13.68 -1.28 0.67
N LEU A 125 13.16 -0.45 -0.23
CA LEU A 125 12.38 0.74 0.13
C LEU A 125 11.05 0.37 0.78
N ALA A 126 10.37 -0.66 0.27
CA ALA A 126 9.14 -1.19 0.85
C ALA A 126 9.39 -1.70 2.27
N VAL A 127 10.45 -2.49 2.50
CA VAL A 127 10.79 -3.00 3.83
C VAL A 127 11.06 -1.86 4.82
N VAL A 128 11.84 -0.85 4.43
CA VAL A 128 12.09 0.32 5.27
C VAL A 128 10.79 1.06 5.58
N GLY A 129 9.97 1.34 4.56
CA GLY A 129 8.68 2.02 4.73
C GLY A 129 7.73 1.25 5.63
N PHE A 130 7.58 -0.06 5.46
CA PHE A 130 6.75 -0.90 6.32
C PHE A 130 7.27 -0.99 7.74
N SER A 131 8.59 -1.11 7.94
CA SER A 131 9.17 -1.13 9.28
C SER A 131 8.86 0.15 10.04
N LEU A 132 9.04 1.30 9.42
CA LEU A 132 8.69 2.59 9.99
C LEU A 132 7.17 2.72 10.23
N MET A 133 6.36 2.25 9.30
CA MET A 133 4.90 2.26 9.41
C MET A 133 4.42 1.41 10.60
N PHE A 134 5.00 0.23 10.84
CA PHE A 134 4.65 -0.61 11.98
C PHE A 134 5.09 0.00 13.30
N VAL A 135 6.30 0.56 13.37
CA VAL A 135 6.79 1.24 14.57
C VAL A 135 5.91 2.44 14.91
N THR A 136 5.70 3.34 13.97
CA THR A 136 4.88 4.54 14.19
C THR A 136 3.41 4.21 14.42
N GLY A 137 2.86 3.22 13.72
CA GLY A 137 1.50 2.74 13.94
C GLY A 137 1.31 2.10 15.31
N GLY A 138 2.32 1.40 15.82
CA GLY A 138 2.34 0.88 17.18
C GLY A 138 2.35 1.98 18.23
N LEU A 139 3.10 3.06 18.03
CA LEU A 139 3.10 4.22 18.91
C LEU A 139 1.77 4.96 18.91
N LEU A 140 1.14 5.14 17.74
CA LEU A 140 -0.20 5.73 17.63
C LEU A 140 -1.26 4.84 18.31
N PHE A 141 -1.18 3.52 18.11
CA PHE A 141 -2.05 2.59 18.82
C PHE A 141 -1.83 2.68 20.33
N TRP A 142 -0.59 2.82 20.81
CA TRP A 142 -0.30 2.97 22.22
C TRP A 142 -0.98 4.20 22.83
N ALA A 143 -0.95 5.32 22.10
CA ALA A 143 -1.58 6.57 22.54
C ALA A 143 -3.12 6.50 22.52
N GLU A 144 -3.71 5.86 21.52
CA GLU A 144 -5.17 5.86 21.28
C GLU A 144 -5.77 4.45 21.31
N ALA A 145 -5.25 3.55 22.16
CA ALA A 145 -5.61 2.14 22.14
C ALA A 145 -7.10 1.89 22.34
N VAL A 146 -7.77 2.63 23.22
CA VAL A 146 -9.21 2.51 23.47
C VAL A 146 -10.03 2.96 22.27
N THR A 147 -9.70 4.13 21.71
CA THR A 147 -10.37 4.68 20.53
C THR A 147 -10.22 3.78 19.32
N ALA A 148 -9.00 3.25 19.13
CA ALA A 148 -8.72 2.28 18.07
C ALA A 148 -9.52 0.98 18.24
N TYR A 149 -9.56 0.45 19.46
CA TYR A 149 -10.30 -0.77 19.78
C TYR A 149 -11.81 -0.62 19.54
N ASP A 150 -12.41 0.50 19.92
CA ASP A 150 -13.82 0.78 19.74
C ASP A 150 -14.19 1.08 18.26
N SER A 151 -13.21 1.27 17.38
CA SER A 151 -13.43 1.59 15.96
C SER A 151 -13.54 0.35 15.08
N VAL A 152 -14.65 0.19 14.35
CA VAL A 152 -14.83 -0.85 13.32
C VAL A 152 -13.77 -0.71 12.21
N HIS A 153 -13.46 0.53 11.83
CA HIS A 153 -12.48 0.80 10.77
C HIS A 153 -11.07 0.31 11.13
N PHE A 154 -10.70 0.35 12.41
CA PHE A 154 -9.43 -0.20 12.89
C PHE A 154 -9.35 -1.72 12.64
N TRP A 155 -10.39 -2.48 12.99
CA TRP A 155 -10.43 -3.91 12.79
C TRP A 155 -10.44 -4.31 11.32
N ILE A 156 -11.20 -3.57 10.50
CA ILE A 156 -11.18 -3.76 9.03
C ILE A 156 -9.78 -3.50 8.49
N LYS A 157 -9.13 -2.41 8.92
CA LYS A 157 -7.76 -2.08 8.52
C LYS A 157 -6.78 -3.19 8.86
N LEU A 158 -6.84 -3.75 10.06
CA LEU A 158 -5.98 -4.88 10.46
C LEU A 158 -6.22 -6.12 9.59
N GLY A 159 -7.48 -6.45 9.32
CA GLY A 159 -7.85 -7.55 8.42
C GLY A 159 -7.31 -7.34 7.00
N LEU A 160 -7.42 -6.12 6.46
CA LEU A 160 -6.90 -5.77 5.14
C LEU A 160 -5.36 -5.85 5.08
N ILE A 161 -4.66 -5.41 6.13
CA ILE A 161 -3.19 -5.55 6.23
C ILE A 161 -2.79 -7.02 6.24
N LEU A 162 -3.50 -7.87 6.99
CA LEU A 162 -3.26 -9.31 7.00
C LEU A 162 -3.45 -9.91 5.60
N LEU A 163 -4.55 -9.59 4.92
CA LEU A 163 -4.82 -10.06 3.56
C LEU A 163 -3.75 -9.58 2.57
N ALA A 164 -3.31 -8.33 2.68
CA ALA A 164 -2.23 -7.79 1.86
C ALA A 164 -0.91 -8.54 2.10
N GLY A 165 -0.58 -8.84 3.36
CA GLY A 165 0.57 -9.66 3.72
C GLY A 165 0.49 -11.09 3.15
N LEU A 166 -0.68 -11.73 3.24
CA LEU A 166 -0.92 -13.06 2.65
C LEU A 166 -0.78 -13.03 1.12
N ASN A 167 -1.30 -11.99 0.45
CA ASN A 167 -1.12 -11.81 -0.99
C ASN A 167 0.36 -11.64 -1.38
N ALA A 168 1.13 -10.86 -0.61
CA ALA A 168 2.56 -10.69 -0.82
C ALA A 168 3.33 -12.01 -0.62
N LEU A 169 3.02 -12.77 0.42
CA LEU A 169 3.60 -14.10 0.66
C LEU A 169 3.25 -15.10 -0.45
N TYR A 170 2.01 -15.09 -0.93
CA TYR A 170 1.60 -15.92 -2.06
C TYR A 170 2.39 -15.56 -3.32
N PHE A 171 2.51 -14.28 -3.63
CA PHE A 171 3.30 -13.82 -4.76
C PHE A 171 4.75 -14.28 -4.66
N GLU A 172 5.40 -14.05 -3.54
CA GLU A 172 6.80 -14.42 -3.31
C GLU A 172 7.02 -15.93 -3.39
N LYS A 173 6.18 -16.72 -2.71
CA LYS A 173 6.39 -18.16 -2.56
C LYS A 173 5.94 -18.99 -3.77
N VAL A 174 4.92 -18.53 -4.48
CA VAL A 174 4.28 -19.30 -5.56
C VAL A 174 4.60 -18.72 -6.94
N THR A 175 4.48 -17.39 -7.09
CA THR A 175 4.56 -16.74 -8.40
C THR A 175 5.99 -16.33 -8.73
N HIS A 176 6.71 -15.78 -7.77
CA HIS A 176 8.06 -15.27 -7.98
C HIS A 176 9.11 -16.40 -8.17
N ARG A 177 8.87 -17.58 -7.64
CA ARG A 177 9.80 -18.72 -7.82
C ARG A 177 10.01 -19.14 -9.27
N GLY A 178 9.04 -18.92 -10.15
CA GLY A 178 9.15 -19.17 -11.60
C GLY A 178 9.40 -17.92 -12.43
N ILE A 179 9.92 -16.86 -11.83
CA ILE A 179 10.07 -15.56 -12.50
C ILE A 179 10.96 -15.64 -13.74
N GLU A 180 11.95 -16.50 -13.77
CA GLU A 180 12.91 -16.63 -14.88
C GLU A 180 12.23 -16.94 -16.22
N GLU A 181 11.09 -17.64 -16.19
CA GLU A 181 10.33 -18.01 -17.39
C GLU A 181 9.54 -16.81 -17.99
N TRP A 182 9.21 -15.81 -17.18
CA TRP A 182 8.31 -14.72 -17.60
C TRP A 182 8.80 -13.31 -17.23
N ASP A 183 10.00 -13.19 -16.66
CA ASP A 183 10.59 -11.94 -16.14
C ASP A 183 10.56 -10.79 -17.16
N SER A 184 10.93 -11.09 -18.40
CA SER A 184 11.04 -10.11 -19.48
C SER A 184 9.77 -10.00 -20.35
N LEU A 185 8.72 -10.76 -20.03
CA LEU A 185 7.48 -10.68 -20.81
C LEU A 185 6.84 -9.29 -20.63
N PRO A 186 6.38 -8.64 -21.72
CA PRO A 186 5.66 -7.37 -21.64
C PRO A 186 4.39 -7.47 -20.80
N VAL A 187 3.75 -8.64 -20.80
CA VAL A 187 2.56 -8.95 -19.99
C VAL A 187 2.85 -10.19 -19.16
N PRO A 188 2.96 -10.06 -17.84
CA PRO A 188 3.17 -11.18 -16.92
C PRO A 188 2.01 -12.19 -16.94
N PRO A 189 2.22 -13.43 -16.45
CA PRO A 189 1.18 -14.44 -16.37
C PRO A 189 0.03 -14.00 -15.48
N LEU A 190 -1.17 -14.56 -15.70
CA LEU A 190 -2.39 -14.16 -15.00
C LEU A 190 -2.25 -14.17 -13.48
N LYS A 191 -1.55 -15.15 -12.92
CA LYS A 191 -1.30 -15.24 -11.46
C LYS A 191 -0.56 -14.00 -10.92
N ALA A 192 0.48 -13.53 -11.62
CA ALA A 192 1.23 -12.33 -11.25
C ALA A 192 0.37 -11.06 -11.39
N ARG A 193 -0.42 -10.98 -12.47
CA ARG A 193 -1.32 -9.85 -12.70
C ARG A 193 -2.41 -9.75 -11.63
N LEU A 194 -3.01 -10.89 -11.25
CA LEU A 194 -3.99 -10.94 -10.18
C LEU A 194 -3.39 -10.54 -8.83
N ALA A 195 -2.18 -11.02 -8.51
CA ALA A 195 -1.49 -10.64 -7.28
C ALA A 195 -1.25 -9.11 -7.22
N GLY A 196 -0.77 -8.49 -8.29
CA GLY A 196 -0.60 -7.03 -8.35
C GLY A 196 -1.92 -6.26 -8.26
N PHE A 197 -2.98 -6.74 -8.91
CA PHE A 197 -4.30 -6.11 -8.86
C PHE A 197 -4.92 -6.19 -7.45
N VAL A 198 -4.84 -7.36 -6.81
CA VAL A 198 -5.32 -7.57 -5.43
C VAL A 198 -4.50 -6.72 -4.44
N SER A 199 -3.17 -6.65 -4.61
CA SER A 199 -2.29 -5.79 -3.82
C SER A 199 -2.74 -4.32 -3.89
N LEU A 200 -2.96 -3.80 -5.09
CA LEU A 200 -3.39 -2.41 -5.30
C LEU A 200 -4.73 -2.10 -4.60
N ILE A 201 -5.70 -3.01 -4.70
CA ILE A 201 -7.00 -2.86 -4.02
C ILE A 201 -6.82 -2.88 -2.51
N LEU A 202 -6.10 -3.86 -1.97
CA LEU A 202 -5.94 -4.03 -0.54
C LEU A 202 -5.21 -2.84 0.10
N TRP A 203 -4.10 -2.38 -0.47
CA TRP A 203 -3.37 -1.23 0.06
C TRP A 203 -4.17 0.07 -0.05
N THR A 204 -4.90 0.26 -1.15
CA THR A 204 -5.83 1.40 -1.27
C THR A 204 -6.89 1.35 -0.18
N ALA A 205 -7.47 0.18 0.08
CA ALA A 205 -8.46 0.00 1.14
C ALA A 205 -7.88 0.25 2.54
N VAL A 206 -6.64 -0.20 2.82
CA VAL A 206 -5.92 0.07 4.08
C VAL A 206 -5.75 1.58 4.31
N VAL A 207 -5.33 2.32 3.29
CA VAL A 207 -5.13 3.78 3.39
C VAL A 207 -6.46 4.49 3.66
N ILE A 208 -7.51 4.13 2.91
CA ILE A 208 -8.83 4.76 3.04
C ILE A 208 -9.46 4.46 4.40
N THR A 209 -9.48 3.19 4.84
CA THR A 209 -10.02 2.83 6.15
C THR A 209 -9.24 3.47 7.30
N GLY A 210 -7.91 3.57 7.18
CA GLY A 210 -7.09 4.30 8.15
C GLY A 210 -7.44 5.79 8.21
N ARG A 211 -7.74 6.41 7.07
CA ARG A 211 -8.13 7.82 7.03
C ARG A 211 -9.56 8.05 7.52
N THR A 212 -10.50 7.17 7.17
CA THR A 212 -11.88 7.24 7.64
C THR A 212 -11.95 7.11 9.16
N MET A 213 -11.10 6.25 9.76
CA MET A 213 -10.97 6.12 11.20
C MET A 213 -10.70 7.47 11.88
N ALA A 214 -9.81 8.30 11.33
CA ALA A 214 -9.45 9.61 11.89
C ALA A 214 -10.61 10.65 11.89
N TYR A 215 -11.68 10.40 11.16
CA TYR A 215 -12.87 11.27 11.08
C TYR A 215 -14.12 10.69 11.79
N SER A 216 -14.02 9.50 12.35
CA SER A 216 -15.16 8.77 12.92
C SER A 216 -15.24 8.82 14.45
N PHE A 217 -14.60 9.82 15.07
CA PHE A 217 -14.60 10.05 16.52
C PHE A 217 -15.77 10.89 17.00
#